data_400dd76fb4be0da9f39796229e783924
#
_entry.id   400dd76fb4be0da9f39796229e783924
#
_cell.length_a   1.000
_cell.length_b   1.000
_cell.length_c   1.000
_cell.angle_alpha   90.00
_cell.angle_beta   90.00
_cell.angle_gamma   90.00
#
_symmetry.space_group_name_H-M   'P 1'
#
loop_
_entity.id
_entity.type
_entity.pdbx_description
1 polymer ?
#
loop_
_entity_poly.entity_id
_entity_poly.type
_entity_poly.pdbx_seq_one_letter_code
_entity_poly.pdbx_strand_id
1 'polypeptide(L)'
;SRGLGDVYKRQLRNRADICERILAEFEVTGPHSHIINGHVPVKIIKGEKPIKADGKLLVIDGGFSKAYQPETGIAGYTLVYHSRGFQLVQHEPFTSMQKAIEEGQDIKSSTQIVEMSTQRMMVKDTDKGRELVTQINDLKKLLMAYRTGLIKEKSI
;
A
#
# COMPACT_ATOMS: atom_id res chain seq x y z
N SER A 1 -5.59 -26.52 -21.55
CA SER A 1 -5.16 -25.15 -21.88
C SER A 1 -5.18 -24.14 -20.71
N ARG A 2 -5.69 -24.53 -19.53
CA ARG A 2 -5.66 -23.64 -18.34
C ARG A 2 -4.24 -23.40 -17.77
N GLY A 3 -3.32 -24.35 -17.94
CA GLY A 3 -1.99 -24.27 -17.33
C GLY A 3 -1.02 -23.26 -17.96
N LEU A 4 -1.05 -23.08 -19.29
CA LEU A 4 -0.16 -22.15 -19.99
C LEU A 4 -0.45 -20.68 -19.68
N GLY A 5 -1.74 -20.32 -19.60
CA GLY A 5 -2.15 -18.95 -19.24
C GLY A 5 -1.75 -18.56 -17.80
N ASP A 6 -1.82 -19.50 -16.87
CA ASP A 6 -1.45 -19.25 -15.46
C ASP A 6 0.08 -19.15 -15.28
N VAL A 7 0.86 -19.93 -16.00
CA VAL A 7 2.33 -19.83 -16.01
C VAL A 7 2.76 -18.47 -16.58
N TYR A 8 2.16 -18.07 -17.69
CA TYR A 8 2.46 -16.78 -18.33
C TYR A 8 2.10 -15.59 -17.43
N LYS A 9 0.92 -15.62 -16.80
CA LYS A 9 0.50 -14.60 -15.82
C LYS A 9 1.45 -14.51 -14.62
N ARG A 10 1.94 -15.65 -14.12
CA ARG A 10 2.90 -15.68 -13.01
C ARG A 10 4.25 -15.07 -13.39
N GLN A 11 4.73 -15.32 -14.61
CA GLN A 11 5.97 -14.73 -15.11
C GLN A 11 5.86 -13.20 -15.26
N LEU A 12 4.73 -12.70 -15.77
CA LEU A 12 4.50 -11.26 -15.94
C LEU A 12 4.46 -10.49 -14.60
N ARG A 13 4.01 -11.12 -13.52
CA ARG A 13 3.98 -10.51 -12.19
C ARG A 13 5.35 -10.19 -11.60
N ASN A 14 6.41 -10.80 -12.10
CA ASN A 14 7.78 -10.55 -11.64
C ASN A 14 8.52 -9.52 -12.51
N ARG A 15 7.88 -8.97 -13.54
CA ARG A 15 8.47 -8.03 -14.47
C ARG A 15 8.10 -6.60 -14.09
N ALA A 16 9.10 -5.82 -13.68
CA ALA A 16 8.93 -4.42 -13.31
C ALA A 16 8.43 -3.57 -14.49
N ASP A 17 8.95 -3.80 -15.70
CA ASP A 17 8.55 -3.10 -16.92
C ASP A 17 7.06 -3.29 -17.27
N ILE A 18 6.50 -4.47 -17.01
CA ILE A 18 5.07 -4.74 -17.19
C ILE A 18 4.24 -4.00 -16.14
N CYS A 19 4.68 -4.03 -14.87
CA CYS A 19 4.01 -3.30 -13.81
C CYS A 19 4.01 -1.79 -14.07
N GLU A 20 5.12 -1.23 -14.53
CA GLU A 20 5.23 0.18 -14.88
C GLU A 20 4.32 0.57 -16.06
N ARG A 21 4.20 -0.28 -17.07
CA ARG A 21 3.24 -0.06 -18.16
C ARG A 21 1.80 -0.06 -17.67
N ILE A 22 1.43 -1.00 -16.79
CA ILE A 22 0.09 -1.03 -16.19
C ILE A 22 -0.15 0.25 -15.39
N LEU A 23 0.80 0.67 -14.56
CA LEU A 23 0.68 1.89 -13.77
C LEU A 23 0.51 3.13 -14.66
N ALA A 24 1.24 3.19 -15.78
CA ALA A 24 1.14 4.29 -16.74
C ALA A 24 -0.25 4.40 -17.41
N GLU A 25 -0.92 3.27 -17.69
CA GLU A 25 -2.30 3.25 -18.20
C GLU A 25 -3.31 3.86 -17.21
N PHE A 26 -2.99 3.86 -15.91
CA PHE A 26 -3.78 4.50 -14.87
C PHE A 26 -3.25 5.90 -14.49
N GLU A 27 -2.35 6.47 -15.29
CA GLU A 27 -1.71 7.76 -15.02
C GLU A 27 -0.94 7.83 -13.68
N VAL A 28 -0.61 6.67 -13.11
CA VAL A 28 0.16 6.55 -11.87
C VAL A 28 1.62 6.30 -12.24
N THR A 29 2.43 7.35 -12.23
CA THR A 29 3.84 7.28 -12.61
C THR A 29 4.76 7.68 -11.46
N GLY A 30 6.04 7.30 -11.57
CA GLY A 30 7.06 7.70 -10.62
C GLY A 30 7.66 6.55 -9.79
N PRO A 31 8.72 6.83 -9.03
CA PRO A 31 9.46 5.79 -8.30
C PRO A 31 8.63 5.16 -7.18
N HIS A 32 7.71 5.92 -6.59
CA HIS A 32 6.88 5.51 -5.45
C HIS A 32 5.52 4.94 -5.85
N SER A 33 5.35 4.58 -7.13
CA SER A 33 4.11 3.97 -7.62
C SER A 33 4.15 2.45 -7.46
N HIS A 34 3.07 1.87 -6.94
CA HIS A 34 2.96 0.44 -6.67
C HIS A 34 1.60 -0.11 -7.07
N ILE A 35 1.58 -1.38 -7.48
CA ILE A 35 0.37 -2.18 -7.63
C ILE A 35 0.21 -3.01 -6.36
N ILE A 36 -0.96 -2.93 -5.73
CA ILE A 36 -1.30 -3.74 -4.56
C ILE A 36 -2.39 -4.74 -4.96
N ASN A 37 -2.12 -6.03 -4.74
CA ASN A 37 -3.03 -7.12 -5.09
C ASN A 37 -3.37 -7.95 -3.85
N GLY A 38 -4.66 -8.15 -3.58
CA GLY A 38 -5.18 -8.86 -2.42
C GLY A 38 -5.99 -10.12 -2.71
N HIS A 39 -6.12 -10.57 -3.96
CA HIS A 39 -7.05 -11.66 -4.29
C HIS A 39 -6.42 -13.06 -4.32
N VAL A 40 -5.13 -13.18 -4.58
CA VAL A 40 -4.46 -14.48 -4.72
C VAL A 40 -3.44 -14.67 -3.62
N PRO A 41 -3.66 -15.62 -2.68
CA PRO A 41 -2.77 -15.83 -1.56
C PRO A 41 -1.34 -16.18 -1.97
N VAL A 42 -0.38 -15.61 -1.24
CA VAL A 42 1.04 -15.93 -1.38
C VAL A 42 1.32 -17.26 -0.71
N LYS A 43 1.87 -18.22 -1.45
CA LYS A 43 2.24 -19.53 -0.93
C LYS A 43 3.69 -19.55 -0.46
N ILE A 44 3.92 -19.04 0.76
CA ILE A 44 5.27 -18.97 1.36
C ILE A 44 5.90 -20.35 1.45
N ILE A 45 5.15 -21.40 1.78
CA ILE A 45 5.61 -22.80 1.79
C ILE A 45 6.24 -23.21 0.45
N LYS A 46 5.75 -22.62 -0.66
CA LYS A 46 6.29 -22.88 -2.01
C LYS A 46 7.37 -21.90 -2.44
N GLY A 47 7.89 -21.09 -1.52
CA GLY A 47 8.92 -20.11 -1.78
C GLY A 47 8.44 -18.85 -2.53
N GLU A 48 7.12 -18.63 -2.61
CA GLU A 48 6.59 -17.38 -3.19
C GLU A 48 6.88 -16.20 -2.26
N LYS A 49 7.25 -15.05 -2.88
CA LYS A 49 7.49 -13.81 -2.15
C LYS A 49 6.31 -12.85 -2.37
N PRO A 50 5.87 -12.09 -1.33
CA PRO A 50 4.81 -11.10 -1.45
C PRO A 50 5.24 -9.86 -2.24
N ILE A 51 6.51 -9.50 -2.18
CA ILE A 51 7.09 -8.37 -2.92
C ILE A 51 7.65 -8.90 -4.24
N LYS A 52 7.15 -8.38 -5.36
CA LYS A 52 7.47 -8.80 -6.73
C LYS A 52 7.84 -7.60 -7.59
N ALA A 53 8.43 -7.87 -8.76
CA ALA A 53 8.76 -6.84 -9.74
C ALA A 53 9.54 -5.66 -9.12
N ASP A 54 10.61 -5.97 -8.38
CA ASP A 54 11.48 -5.00 -7.72
C ASP A 54 10.71 -3.99 -6.83
N GLY A 55 9.66 -4.49 -6.15
CA GLY A 55 8.80 -3.67 -5.30
C GLY A 55 7.60 -3.02 -6.00
N LYS A 56 7.50 -3.08 -7.33
CA LYS A 56 6.37 -2.50 -8.08
C LYS A 56 5.05 -3.24 -7.87
N LEU A 57 5.08 -4.52 -7.48
CA LEU A 57 3.89 -5.31 -7.17
C LEU A 57 3.97 -5.89 -5.77
N LEU A 58 3.00 -5.55 -4.94
CA LEU A 58 2.82 -6.07 -3.59
C LEU A 58 1.61 -7.00 -3.56
N VAL A 59 1.81 -8.27 -3.19
CA VAL A 59 0.72 -9.22 -2.99
C VAL A 59 0.50 -9.37 -1.50
N ILE A 60 -0.61 -8.82 -1.01
CA ILE A 60 -0.91 -8.73 0.43
C ILE A 60 -1.90 -9.79 0.92
N ASP A 61 -2.34 -10.70 0.06
CA ASP A 61 -3.20 -11.80 0.46
C ASP A 61 -2.36 -12.94 1.04
N GLY A 62 -2.52 -13.20 2.32
CA GLY A 62 -1.89 -14.32 3.02
C GLY A 62 -2.87 -15.43 3.38
N GLY A 63 -4.15 -15.29 2.99
CA GLY A 63 -5.19 -16.24 3.37
C GLY A 63 -5.46 -16.22 4.86
N PHE A 64 -6.07 -15.15 5.39
CA PHE A 64 -6.40 -14.99 6.81
C PHE A 64 -7.27 -16.13 7.39
N SER A 65 -8.05 -16.78 6.52
CA SER A 65 -8.86 -17.92 6.95
C SER A 65 -7.98 -19.09 7.39
N LYS A 66 -8.28 -19.66 8.55
CA LYS A 66 -7.59 -20.83 9.09
C LYS A 66 -7.49 -21.99 8.10
N ALA A 67 -8.47 -22.12 7.21
CA ALA A 67 -8.50 -23.15 6.18
C ALA A 67 -7.37 -23.00 5.14
N TYR A 68 -6.86 -21.79 4.90
CA TYR A 68 -5.80 -21.52 3.93
C TYR A 68 -4.39 -21.55 4.56
N GLN A 69 -4.27 -21.42 5.87
CA GLN A 69 -2.96 -21.37 6.55
C GLN A 69 -2.06 -22.59 6.27
N PRO A 70 -2.58 -23.83 6.17
CA PRO A 70 -1.76 -24.99 5.80
C PRO A 70 -1.17 -24.90 4.37
N GLU A 71 -1.83 -24.17 3.47
CA GLU A 71 -1.35 -23.97 2.10
C GLU A 71 -0.44 -22.77 1.94
N THR A 72 -0.66 -21.71 2.72
CA THR A 72 0.10 -20.45 2.64
C THR A 72 1.30 -20.46 3.57
N GLY A 73 1.19 -21.08 4.74
CA GLY A 73 2.22 -21.12 5.78
C GLY A 73 2.25 -19.89 6.69
N ILE A 74 1.29 -19.00 6.54
CA ILE A 74 1.17 -17.75 7.30
C ILE A 74 -0.29 -17.47 7.67
N ALA A 75 -0.51 -16.57 8.62
CA ALA A 75 -1.84 -16.09 8.97
C ALA A 75 -2.31 -14.88 8.14
N GLY A 76 -1.40 -14.22 7.44
CA GLY A 76 -1.74 -13.10 6.57
C GLY A 76 -0.68 -12.01 6.53
N TYR A 77 -1.00 -10.93 5.80
CA TYR A 77 -0.16 -9.75 5.69
C TYR A 77 -0.92 -8.49 6.12
N THR A 78 -0.19 -7.55 6.73
CA THR A 78 -0.63 -6.17 6.89
C THR A 78 0.33 -5.26 6.14
N LEU A 79 -0.18 -4.47 5.20
CA LEU A 79 0.59 -3.42 4.56
C LEU A 79 0.44 -2.14 5.37
N VAL A 80 1.56 -1.62 5.87
CA VAL A 80 1.61 -0.37 6.63
C VAL A 80 2.21 0.70 5.76
N TYR A 81 1.44 1.76 5.52
CA TYR A 81 1.92 2.97 4.89
C TYR A 81 2.13 4.07 5.92
N HIS A 82 3.28 4.71 5.88
CA HIS A 82 3.58 5.86 6.71
C HIS A 82 4.37 6.91 5.91
N SER A 83 4.58 8.08 6.51
CA SER A 83 5.19 9.23 5.83
C SER A 83 6.61 9.01 5.26
N ARG A 84 7.22 7.85 5.50
CA ARG A 84 8.55 7.49 4.96
C ARG A 84 8.52 6.29 4.02
N GLY A 85 7.35 5.68 3.77
CA GLY A 85 7.23 4.57 2.81
C GLY A 85 6.33 3.44 3.28
N PHE A 86 6.62 2.24 2.81
CA PHE A 86 5.82 1.05 3.03
C PHE A 86 6.57 -0.01 3.83
N GLN A 87 5.84 -0.67 4.73
CA GLN A 87 6.29 -1.85 5.45
C GLN A 87 5.25 -2.96 5.27
N LEU A 88 5.71 -4.17 5.04
CA LEU A 88 4.87 -5.36 4.99
C LEU A 88 5.10 -6.18 6.24
N VAL A 89 4.04 -6.36 7.03
CA VAL A 89 4.04 -7.18 8.23
C VAL A 89 3.43 -8.52 7.89
N GLN A 90 4.20 -9.60 8.09
CA GLN A 90 3.75 -10.97 7.94
C GLN A 90 3.39 -11.53 9.31
N HIS A 91 2.20 -12.11 9.44
CA HIS A 91 1.71 -12.71 10.67
C HIS A 91 1.88 -14.22 10.62
N GLU A 92 2.42 -14.80 11.70
CA GLU A 92 2.48 -16.25 11.87
C GLU A 92 1.12 -16.82 12.26
N PRO A 93 0.82 -18.09 11.91
CA PRO A 93 -0.41 -18.74 12.31
C PRO A 93 -0.56 -18.78 13.84
N PHE A 94 -1.76 -18.44 14.31
CA PHE A 94 -2.08 -18.57 15.72
C PHE A 94 -2.15 -20.05 16.13
N THR A 95 -1.34 -20.45 17.08
CA THR A 95 -1.20 -21.87 17.46
C THR A 95 -2.41 -22.37 18.25
N SER A 96 -2.71 -21.77 19.41
CA SER A 96 -3.91 -22.07 20.19
C SER A 96 -4.15 -20.97 21.24
N MET A 97 -5.42 -20.79 21.62
CA MET A 97 -5.81 -19.91 22.72
C MET A 97 -5.21 -20.36 24.06
N GLN A 98 -5.15 -21.66 24.30
CA GLN A 98 -4.58 -22.23 25.52
C GLN A 98 -3.09 -21.86 25.66
N LYS A 99 -2.29 -22.04 24.62
CA LYS A 99 -0.89 -21.65 24.65
C LYS A 99 -0.69 -20.13 24.80
N ALA A 100 -1.53 -19.31 24.16
CA ALA A 100 -1.46 -17.86 24.31
C ALA A 100 -1.70 -17.44 25.77
N ILE A 101 -2.64 -18.10 26.48
CA ILE A 101 -2.96 -17.79 27.89
C ILE A 101 -1.90 -18.36 28.83
N GLU A 102 -1.54 -19.63 28.67
CA GLU A 102 -0.64 -20.34 29.61
C GLU A 102 0.81 -19.90 29.49
N GLU A 103 1.27 -19.63 28.25
CA GLU A 103 2.66 -19.27 27.93
C GLU A 103 2.87 -17.77 27.69
N GLY A 104 1.80 -16.96 27.72
CA GLY A 104 1.85 -15.53 27.40
C GLY A 104 2.32 -15.28 25.97
N GLN A 105 2.10 -16.22 25.05
CA GLN A 105 2.53 -16.10 23.67
C GLN A 105 1.63 -15.14 22.91
N ASP A 106 2.22 -14.06 22.42
CA ASP A 106 1.56 -13.15 21.47
C ASP A 106 1.72 -13.68 20.03
N ILE A 107 0.92 -13.13 19.11
CA ILE A 107 1.02 -13.41 17.67
C ILE A 107 2.38 -12.90 17.20
N LYS A 108 3.22 -13.82 16.73
CA LYS A 108 4.52 -13.47 16.16
C LYS A 108 4.32 -12.85 14.79
N SER A 109 5.04 -11.78 14.56
CA SER A 109 5.03 -11.07 13.28
C SER A 109 6.44 -10.70 12.86
N SER A 110 6.71 -10.74 11.57
CA SER A 110 7.94 -10.23 10.98
C SER A 110 7.65 -9.05 10.08
N THR A 111 8.50 -8.03 10.13
CA THR A 111 8.33 -6.82 9.32
C THR A 111 9.40 -6.74 8.26
N GLN A 112 8.98 -6.54 7.01
CA GLN A 112 9.85 -6.28 5.88
C GLN A 112 9.63 -4.87 5.37
N ILE A 113 10.71 -4.09 5.21
CA ILE A 113 10.66 -2.78 4.58
C ILE A 113 10.53 -3.01 3.07
N VAL A 114 9.48 -2.47 2.47
CA VAL A 114 9.25 -2.49 1.02
C VAL A 114 9.92 -1.28 0.39
N GLU A 115 9.70 -0.13 0.98
CA GLU A 115 10.25 1.14 0.54
C GLU A 115 10.48 2.06 1.74
N MET A 116 11.62 2.76 1.73
CA MET A 116 11.91 3.78 2.72
C MET A 116 12.55 5.00 2.06
N SER A 117 11.91 6.17 2.23
CA SER A 117 12.43 7.45 1.82
C SER A 117 13.19 8.14 2.96
N THR A 118 14.31 8.79 2.62
CA THR A 118 15.05 9.66 3.55
C THR A 118 14.25 10.92 3.90
N GLN A 119 13.47 11.41 2.95
CA GLN A 119 12.57 12.54 3.15
C GLN A 119 11.19 12.08 3.60
N ARG A 120 10.63 12.79 4.55
CA ARG A 120 9.28 12.53 5.04
C ARG A 120 8.27 13.17 4.10
N MET A 121 7.34 12.37 3.58
CA MET A 121 6.19 12.88 2.83
C MET A 121 5.23 13.60 3.79
N MET A 122 5.00 14.87 3.56
CA MET A 122 4.06 15.69 4.30
C MET A 122 2.71 15.75 3.55
N VAL A 123 1.62 16.11 4.24
CA VAL A 123 0.31 16.27 3.60
C VAL A 123 0.38 17.24 2.42
N LYS A 124 1.14 18.33 2.54
CA LYS A 124 1.33 19.32 1.45
C LYS A 124 1.95 18.74 0.17
N ASP A 125 2.64 17.62 0.27
CA ASP A 125 3.34 16.98 -0.84
C ASP A 125 2.42 16.00 -1.61
N THR A 126 1.24 15.70 -1.04
CA THR A 126 0.21 14.89 -1.71
C THR A 126 -0.62 15.73 -2.69
N ASP A 127 -1.33 15.08 -3.63
CA ASP A 127 -2.23 15.76 -4.57
C ASP A 127 -3.30 16.57 -3.82
N LYS A 128 -3.92 15.95 -2.82
CA LYS A 128 -4.90 16.63 -1.98
C LYS A 128 -4.32 17.78 -1.18
N GLY A 129 -3.10 17.63 -0.70
CA GLY A 129 -2.37 18.71 -0.01
C GLY A 129 -2.08 19.89 -0.94
N ARG A 130 -1.68 19.65 -2.18
CA ARG A 130 -1.46 20.72 -3.19
C ARG A 130 -2.76 21.46 -3.52
N GLU A 131 -3.85 20.71 -3.69
CA GLU A 131 -5.20 21.30 -3.87
C GLU A 131 -5.57 22.22 -2.71
N LEU A 132 -5.40 21.75 -1.47
CA LEU A 132 -5.69 22.54 -0.27
C LEU A 132 -4.82 23.80 -0.17
N VAL A 133 -3.55 23.71 -0.52
CA VAL A 133 -2.66 24.90 -0.55
C VAL A 133 -3.17 25.94 -1.56
N THR A 134 -3.61 25.50 -2.73
CA THR A 134 -4.21 26.40 -3.73
C THR A 134 -5.47 27.09 -3.19
N GLN A 135 -6.39 26.33 -2.59
CA GLN A 135 -7.61 26.87 -2.00
C GLN A 135 -7.32 27.87 -0.85
N ILE A 136 -6.33 27.56 0.01
CA ILE A 136 -5.91 28.48 1.08
C ILE A 136 -5.36 29.78 0.49
N ASN A 137 -4.57 29.71 -0.57
CA ASN A 137 -4.04 30.92 -1.22
C ASN A 137 -5.14 31.76 -1.86
N ASP A 138 -6.13 31.15 -2.47
CA ASP A 138 -7.28 31.87 -3.04
C ASP A 138 -8.15 32.52 -1.98
N LEU A 139 -8.41 31.84 -0.86
CA LEU A 139 -9.09 32.43 0.30
C LEU A 139 -8.33 33.60 0.90
N LYS A 140 -6.99 33.52 0.97
CA LYS A 140 -6.15 34.66 1.42
C LYS A 140 -6.29 35.86 0.49
N LYS A 141 -6.26 35.65 -0.83
CA LYS A 141 -6.47 36.72 -1.83
C LYS A 141 -7.85 37.33 -1.69
N LEU A 142 -8.89 36.51 -1.54
CA LEU A 142 -10.27 36.96 -1.33
C LEU A 142 -10.39 37.82 -0.06
N LEU A 143 -9.83 37.35 1.05
CA LEU A 143 -9.81 38.09 2.31
C LEU A 143 -9.13 39.48 2.15
N MET A 144 -8.01 39.49 1.42
CA MET A 144 -7.28 40.72 1.13
C MET A 144 -8.14 41.70 0.28
N ALA A 145 -8.85 41.17 -0.73
CA ALA A 145 -9.71 41.97 -1.58
C ALA A 145 -10.85 42.63 -0.78
N TYR A 146 -11.46 41.94 0.18
CA TYR A 146 -12.42 42.51 1.11
C TYR A 146 -11.83 43.59 2.01
N ARG A 147 -10.65 43.30 2.61
CA ARG A 147 -9.97 44.25 3.52
C ARG A 147 -9.53 45.54 2.84
N THR A 148 -9.19 45.47 1.57
CA THR A 148 -8.76 46.63 0.77
C THR A 148 -9.92 47.35 0.10
N GLY A 149 -11.17 46.86 0.26
CA GLY A 149 -12.36 47.45 -0.37
C GLY A 149 -12.49 47.20 -1.87
N LEU A 150 -11.67 46.29 -2.42
CA LEU A 150 -11.73 45.88 -3.82
C LEU A 150 -13.01 45.10 -4.12
N ILE A 151 -13.50 44.35 -3.15
CA ILE A 151 -14.79 43.67 -3.16
C ILE A 151 -15.61 44.20 -1.99
N LYS A 152 -16.82 44.64 -2.27
CA LYS A 152 -17.79 45.10 -1.24
C LYS A 152 -18.78 43.98 -0.92
N GLU A 153 -19.08 43.80 0.36
CA GLU A 153 -20.20 42.95 0.75
C GLU A 153 -21.51 43.46 0.12
N LYS A 154 -22.30 42.55 -0.43
CA LYS A 154 -23.69 42.89 -0.79
C LYS A 154 -24.46 43.12 0.51
N SER A 155 -24.91 44.35 0.73
CA SER A 155 -25.91 44.63 1.75
C SER A 155 -27.16 43.79 1.44
N ILE A 156 -27.53 42.93 2.40
CA ILE A 156 -28.76 42.14 2.37
C ILE A 156 -29.94 43.09 2.63
#